data_3de1bd711588263a1ba94244e1bf17b7
#
_entry.id   3de1bd711588263a1ba94244e1bf17b7
#
_cell.length_a   1.000
_cell.length_b   1.000
_cell.length_c   1.000
_cell.angle_alpha   90.00
_cell.angle_beta   90.00
_cell.angle_gamma   90.00
#
_symmetry.space_group_name_H-M   'P 1'
#
loop_
_entity.id
_entity.type
_entity.pdbx_description
1 polymer ?
#
loop_
_entity_poly.entity_id
_entity_poly.type
_entity_poly.pdbx_seq_one_letter_code
_entity_poly.pdbx_strand_id
1 'polypeptide(L)'
;MVILGILDSTDMYGKERANMEVYHILQENGRKVIVGYSENATPAMKKELDSYDGKTFSYPRDLKGRFRILKYLENFIKIQFQMSFWLKKHKPDYVLVPTEWALTYLFLPFYFSKSIVVFRCGDDPLTYRKKNKWFTGIYSILWKKIILKRVDVLVSNALYIQRRMKDSGRIDKGRDQLIYNFPPIRKNIKDNVLKINKNGIVFGFIGRIVPEKGVKELLEAMSILKVNGKKMSLLIAGDPLVDKSYADELYSIIKNNNLEQNVNFVGKINDVASFYKTCDVICIPSIYEEPMANVVAESKSYHKPCIIFNQGGMPEIVKDKVTGMVVNEVSVEGLSNAMAYYIDNPNEVLKQGEEAFLSIKKLNLDYSHFVAKWLSVFQEN
;
A
#
# COMPACT_ATOMS: atom_id res chain seq x y z
N MET A 1 21.81 5.11 18.84
CA MET A 1 21.54 4.32 17.62
C MET A 1 21.29 5.24 16.44
N VAL A 2 21.92 5.01 15.29
CA VAL A 2 21.77 5.77 14.04
C VAL A 2 21.13 4.85 13.00
N ILE A 3 20.06 5.31 12.36
CA ILE A 3 19.31 4.57 11.34
C ILE A 3 19.35 5.38 10.04
N LEU A 4 19.69 4.73 8.94
CA LEU A 4 19.58 5.28 7.59
C LEU A 4 18.31 4.74 6.93
N GLY A 5 17.33 5.59 6.72
CA GLY A 5 16.09 5.27 5.98
C GLY A 5 16.19 5.70 4.51
N ILE A 6 15.56 4.96 3.62
CA ILE A 6 15.53 5.26 2.18
C ILE A 6 14.08 5.49 1.75
N LEU A 7 13.84 6.53 0.95
CA LEU A 7 12.61 6.77 0.19
C LEU A 7 12.94 6.64 -1.30
N ASP A 8 12.40 5.65 -1.96
CA ASP A 8 12.78 5.33 -3.34
C ASP A 8 11.78 5.81 -4.41
N SER A 9 10.69 6.44 -4.01
CA SER A 9 9.77 7.11 -4.91
C SER A 9 10.15 8.57 -5.14
N THR A 10 9.59 9.17 -6.18
CA THR A 10 9.69 10.62 -6.43
C THR A 10 8.51 11.39 -5.84
N ASP A 11 7.45 10.71 -5.38
CA ASP A 11 6.24 11.33 -4.84
C ASP A 11 5.76 10.60 -3.57
N MET A 12 4.91 11.28 -2.80
CA MET A 12 4.33 10.79 -1.54
C MET A 12 3.10 9.92 -1.78
N TYR A 13 3.33 8.67 -2.12
CA TYR A 13 2.28 7.64 -2.18
C TYR A 13 2.05 6.98 -0.81
N GLY A 14 1.13 6.04 -0.74
CA GLY A 14 0.81 5.34 0.52
C GLY A 14 2.00 4.61 1.16
N LYS A 15 2.90 4.08 0.34
CA LYS A 15 4.11 3.41 0.81
C LYS A 15 5.11 4.39 1.44
N GLU A 16 5.35 5.52 0.80
CA GLU A 16 6.25 6.56 1.30
C GLU A 16 5.73 7.16 2.60
N ARG A 17 4.43 7.42 2.70
CA ARG A 17 3.79 7.88 3.94
C ARG A 17 3.96 6.87 5.07
N ALA A 18 3.76 5.58 4.78
CA ALA A 18 3.96 4.52 5.77
C ALA A 18 5.43 4.37 6.20
N ASN A 19 6.40 4.69 5.33
CA ASN A 19 7.81 4.73 5.70
C ASN A 19 8.15 5.97 6.53
N MET A 20 7.64 7.14 6.16
CA MET A 20 7.82 8.37 6.95
C MET A 20 7.26 8.21 8.36
N GLU A 21 6.09 7.60 8.51
CA GLU A 21 5.52 7.29 9.83
C GLU A 21 6.48 6.46 10.69
N VAL A 22 7.11 5.42 10.10
CA VAL A 22 8.13 4.65 10.81
C VAL A 22 9.32 5.52 11.21
N TYR A 23 9.77 6.42 10.34
CA TYR A 23 10.89 7.31 10.65
C TYR A 23 10.55 8.27 11.80
N HIS A 24 9.33 8.83 11.81
CA HIS A 24 8.85 9.68 12.92
C HIS A 24 8.78 8.89 14.23
N ILE A 25 8.19 7.69 14.22
CA ILE A 25 8.12 6.82 15.39
C ILE A 25 9.51 6.57 15.98
N LEU A 26 10.48 6.24 15.12
CA LEU A 26 11.84 5.97 15.57
C LEU A 26 12.52 7.21 16.18
N GLN A 27 12.28 8.41 15.61
CA GLN A 27 12.79 9.67 16.16
C GLN A 27 12.15 10.03 17.50
N GLU A 28 10.84 9.94 17.61
CA GLU A 28 10.08 10.21 18.83
C GLU A 28 10.52 9.30 19.98
N ASN A 29 11.07 8.12 19.66
CA ASN A 29 11.63 7.16 20.60
C ASN A 29 13.17 7.24 20.71
N GLY A 30 13.75 8.40 20.44
CA GLY A 30 15.16 8.72 20.71
C GLY A 30 16.17 8.11 19.72
N ARG A 31 15.73 7.64 18.54
CA ARG A 31 16.63 7.15 17.50
C ARG A 31 17.00 8.30 16.56
N LYS A 32 18.27 8.36 16.16
CA LYS A 32 18.72 9.33 15.14
C LYS A 32 18.47 8.74 13.76
N VAL A 33 17.49 9.29 13.04
CA VAL A 33 17.15 8.81 11.70
C VAL A 33 17.65 9.81 10.64
N ILE A 34 18.31 9.30 9.60
CA ILE A 34 18.78 10.04 8.43
C ILE A 34 18.02 9.51 7.23
N VAL A 35 17.41 10.38 6.43
CA VAL A 35 16.55 9.96 5.30
C VAL A 35 17.19 10.31 3.97
N GLY A 36 17.46 9.27 3.16
CA GLY A 36 17.84 9.41 1.76
C GLY A 36 16.61 9.41 0.85
N TYR A 37 16.56 10.34 -0.12
CA TYR A 37 15.43 10.48 -1.05
C TYR A 37 15.90 10.80 -2.47
N SER A 38 15.02 10.64 -3.47
CA SER A 38 15.34 10.95 -4.87
C SER A 38 15.57 12.45 -5.09
N GLU A 39 16.63 12.84 -5.81
CA GLU A 39 16.88 14.24 -6.22
C GLU A 39 15.71 14.83 -7.03
N ASN A 40 14.93 13.99 -7.71
CA ASN A 40 13.75 14.36 -8.49
C ASN A 40 12.44 14.31 -7.68
N ALA A 41 12.54 14.46 -6.35
CA ALA A 41 11.38 14.50 -5.47
C ALA A 41 10.41 15.63 -5.86
N THR A 42 9.11 15.31 -5.89
CA THR A 42 8.05 16.29 -6.17
C THR A 42 7.96 17.35 -5.08
N PRO A 43 7.30 18.50 -5.35
CA PRO A 43 7.03 19.50 -4.31
C PRO A 43 6.31 18.93 -3.08
N ALA A 44 5.41 17.96 -3.28
CA ALA A 44 4.69 17.29 -2.19
C ALA A 44 5.64 16.51 -1.28
N MET A 45 6.57 15.74 -1.85
CA MET A 45 7.58 15.02 -1.08
C MET A 45 8.57 15.97 -0.39
N LYS A 46 9.01 17.03 -1.08
CA LYS A 46 9.91 18.02 -0.49
C LYS A 46 9.29 18.72 0.70
N LYS A 47 8.01 19.11 0.61
CA LYS A 47 7.27 19.70 1.73
C LYS A 47 7.24 18.79 2.97
N GLU A 48 7.06 17.49 2.77
CA GLU A 48 7.09 16.52 3.87
C GLU A 48 8.50 16.40 4.47
N LEU A 49 9.53 16.34 3.61
CA LEU A 49 10.93 16.28 4.04
C LEU A 49 11.40 17.58 4.74
N ASP A 50 10.88 18.72 4.32
CA ASP A 50 11.18 20.02 4.97
C ASP A 50 10.56 20.12 6.37
N SER A 51 9.45 19.42 6.61
CA SER A 51 8.81 19.32 7.93
C SER A 51 9.45 18.24 8.82
N TYR A 52 10.33 17.41 8.25
CA TYR A 52 10.98 16.32 8.96
C TYR A 52 12.13 16.84 9.83
N ASP A 53 12.05 16.64 11.13
CA ASP A 53 13.07 17.05 12.11
C ASP A 53 14.26 16.09 12.14
N GLY A 54 14.93 15.93 10.99
CA GLY A 54 16.06 15.03 10.85
C GLY A 54 16.97 15.40 9.69
N LYS A 55 18.12 14.73 9.61
CA LYS A 55 19.01 14.91 8.46
C LYS A 55 18.44 14.20 7.24
N THR A 56 18.43 14.91 6.12
CA THR A 56 18.06 14.35 4.82
C THR A 56 19.21 14.50 3.82
N PHE A 57 19.23 13.65 2.80
CA PHE A 57 20.11 13.81 1.64
C PHE A 57 19.45 13.28 0.38
N SER A 58 19.71 13.90 -0.76
CA SER A 58 19.23 13.44 -2.04
C SER A 58 20.22 12.51 -2.73
N TYR A 59 19.69 11.62 -3.58
CA TYR A 59 20.48 10.75 -4.44
C TYR A 59 19.88 10.65 -5.85
N PRO A 60 20.73 10.44 -6.90
CA PRO A 60 20.25 10.36 -8.28
C PRO A 60 19.47 9.08 -8.50
N ARG A 61 18.22 9.20 -8.99
CA ARG A 61 17.37 8.05 -9.30
C ARG A 61 16.89 8.01 -10.76
N ASP A 62 16.80 9.15 -11.43
CA ASP A 62 15.99 9.26 -12.63
C ASP A 62 16.68 8.81 -13.93
N LEU A 63 15.86 8.28 -14.86
CA LEU A 63 16.22 7.67 -16.12
C LEU A 63 15.59 8.40 -17.32
N LYS A 64 15.21 9.66 -17.18
CA LYS A 64 14.59 10.43 -18.27
C LYS A 64 15.67 10.93 -19.25
N GLY A 65 15.45 10.74 -20.55
CA GLY A 65 16.27 11.30 -21.61
C GLY A 65 16.60 10.33 -22.74
N ARG A 66 17.16 10.90 -23.83
CA ARG A 66 17.49 10.21 -25.10
C ARG A 66 18.54 9.09 -24.91
N PHE A 67 19.43 9.22 -23.94
CA PHE A 67 20.52 8.27 -23.62
C PHE A 67 20.26 7.53 -22.29
N ARG A 68 19.09 6.97 -22.13
CA ARG A 68 18.64 6.34 -20.87
C ARG A 68 19.64 5.35 -20.27
N ILE A 69 20.28 4.50 -21.08
CA ILE A 69 21.20 3.45 -20.60
C ILE A 69 22.49 4.07 -20.03
N LEU A 70 23.10 5.02 -20.75
CA LEU A 70 24.33 5.69 -20.28
C LEU A 70 24.07 6.47 -19.01
N LYS A 71 22.97 7.22 -18.98
CA LYS A 71 22.58 7.98 -17.78
C LYS A 71 22.23 7.07 -16.61
N TYR A 72 21.66 5.89 -16.88
CA TYR A 72 21.44 4.87 -15.86
C TYR A 72 22.75 4.38 -15.25
N LEU A 73 23.74 4.04 -16.06
CA LEU A 73 25.07 3.61 -15.62
C LEU A 73 25.78 4.71 -14.83
N GLU A 74 25.73 5.94 -15.33
CA GLU A 74 26.29 7.12 -14.64
C GLU A 74 25.65 7.30 -13.26
N ASN A 75 24.31 7.31 -13.18
CA ASN A 75 23.58 7.45 -11.93
C ASN A 75 23.82 6.25 -11.00
N PHE A 76 23.88 5.03 -11.56
CA PHE A 76 24.22 3.85 -10.79
C PHE A 76 25.59 3.96 -10.12
N ILE A 77 26.61 4.43 -10.86
CA ILE A 77 27.96 4.64 -10.31
C ILE A 77 27.94 5.76 -9.27
N LYS A 78 27.34 6.91 -9.58
CA LYS A 78 27.23 8.05 -8.66
C LYS A 78 26.61 7.67 -7.33
N ILE A 79 25.50 6.93 -7.36
CA ILE A 79 24.80 6.55 -6.14
C ILE A 79 25.62 5.55 -5.30
N GLN A 80 26.39 4.63 -5.92
CA GLN A 80 27.26 3.73 -5.16
C GLN A 80 28.29 4.51 -4.34
N PHE A 81 28.96 5.52 -4.96
CA PHE A 81 29.92 6.38 -4.25
C PHE A 81 29.25 7.25 -3.19
N GLN A 82 28.16 7.90 -3.53
CA GLN A 82 27.44 8.77 -2.61
C GLN A 82 26.91 8.01 -1.39
N MET A 83 26.29 6.86 -1.59
CA MET A 83 25.79 6.02 -0.50
C MET A 83 26.95 5.48 0.35
N SER A 84 28.05 5.03 -0.27
CA SER A 84 29.24 4.61 0.45
C SER A 84 29.85 5.74 1.32
N PHE A 85 29.85 6.97 0.78
CA PHE A 85 30.27 8.16 1.55
C PHE A 85 29.36 8.40 2.76
N TRP A 86 28.02 8.34 2.58
CA TRP A 86 27.08 8.53 3.67
C TRP A 86 27.19 7.45 4.74
N LEU A 87 27.35 6.18 4.35
CA LEU A 87 27.57 5.08 5.26
C LEU A 87 28.86 5.23 6.07
N LYS A 88 29.96 5.64 5.43
CA LYS A 88 31.25 5.91 6.11
C LYS A 88 31.18 7.10 7.06
N LYS A 89 30.52 8.19 6.63
CA LYS A 89 30.38 9.44 7.39
C LYS A 89 29.52 9.28 8.64
N HIS A 90 28.39 8.58 8.52
CA HIS A 90 27.42 8.51 9.60
C HIS A 90 27.45 7.20 10.38
N LYS A 91 28.09 6.16 9.84
CA LYS A 91 28.23 4.82 10.45
C LYS A 91 26.90 4.32 11.05
N PRO A 92 25.81 4.25 10.24
CA PRO A 92 24.53 3.86 10.78
C PRO A 92 24.59 2.42 11.30
N ASP A 93 23.93 2.18 12.43
CA ASP A 93 23.77 0.84 13.01
C ASP A 93 22.84 -0.01 12.13
N TYR A 94 21.81 0.65 11.56
CA TYR A 94 20.80 0.04 10.69
C TYR A 94 20.59 0.82 9.40
N VAL A 95 20.23 0.09 8.35
CA VAL A 95 19.75 0.64 7.08
C VAL A 95 18.36 0.07 6.80
N LEU A 96 17.34 0.92 6.73
CA LEU A 96 15.96 0.54 6.39
C LEU A 96 15.68 0.78 4.92
N VAL A 97 15.49 -0.31 4.17
CA VAL A 97 15.27 -0.32 2.72
C VAL A 97 13.82 -0.69 2.43
N PRO A 98 13.05 0.16 1.73
CA PRO A 98 11.60 -0.01 1.60
C PRO A 98 11.16 -0.83 0.38
N THR A 99 12.04 -1.13 -0.58
CA THR A 99 11.66 -1.78 -1.84
C THR A 99 12.74 -2.70 -2.37
N GLU A 100 12.31 -3.64 -3.20
CA GLU A 100 13.20 -4.52 -3.97
C GLU A 100 14.14 -3.71 -4.87
N TRP A 101 13.61 -2.62 -5.49
CA TRP A 101 14.41 -1.74 -6.33
C TRP A 101 15.55 -1.10 -5.53
N ALA A 102 15.24 -0.47 -4.40
CA ALA A 102 16.25 0.18 -3.56
C ALA A 102 17.28 -0.82 -3.04
N LEU A 103 16.84 -2.01 -2.62
CA LEU A 103 17.73 -3.07 -2.16
C LEU A 103 18.70 -3.53 -3.26
N THR A 104 18.20 -3.66 -4.51
CA THR A 104 19.02 -4.07 -5.66
C THR A 104 19.94 -2.96 -6.14
N TYR A 105 19.42 -1.74 -6.25
CA TYR A 105 20.15 -0.59 -6.78
C TYR A 105 21.24 -0.11 -5.83
N LEU A 106 21.04 -0.23 -4.52
CA LEU A 106 21.97 0.17 -3.47
C LEU A 106 22.75 -1.02 -2.88
N PHE A 107 22.74 -2.15 -3.57
CA PHE A 107 23.30 -3.38 -3.05
C PHE A 107 24.79 -3.29 -2.66
N LEU A 108 25.65 -2.72 -3.54
CA LEU A 108 27.11 -2.70 -3.31
C LEU A 108 27.50 -1.96 -2.01
N PRO A 109 27.05 -0.71 -1.77
CA PRO A 109 27.33 -0.02 -0.51
C PRO A 109 26.86 -0.82 0.72
N PHE A 110 25.69 -1.45 0.65
CA PHE A 110 25.14 -2.23 1.76
C PHE A 110 25.94 -3.51 2.00
N TYR A 111 26.41 -4.15 0.92
CA TYR A 111 27.20 -5.36 1.02
C TYR A 111 28.50 -5.16 1.81
N PHE A 112 29.18 -4.03 1.59
CA PHE A 112 30.42 -3.68 2.27
C PHE A 112 30.21 -2.93 3.60
N SER A 113 28.98 -2.59 3.95
CA SER A 113 28.64 -1.93 5.20
C SER A 113 28.58 -2.93 6.36
N LYS A 114 28.94 -2.47 7.58
CA LYS A 114 28.70 -3.20 8.83
C LYS A 114 27.29 -3.01 9.38
N SER A 115 26.49 -2.12 8.79
CA SER A 115 25.12 -1.84 9.23
C SER A 115 24.23 -3.06 9.07
N ILE A 116 23.27 -3.25 9.97
CA ILE A 116 22.22 -4.26 9.84
C ILE A 116 21.23 -3.80 8.76
N VAL A 117 21.01 -4.60 7.73
CA VAL A 117 20.09 -4.28 6.64
C VAL A 117 18.70 -4.83 6.96
N VAL A 118 17.77 -3.91 7.20
CA VAL A 118 16.35 -4.17 7.39
C VAL A 118 15.64 -3.94 6.06
N PHE A 119 15.03 -4.97 5.50
CA PHE A 119 14.24 -4.85 4.29
C PHE A 119 12.74 -4.86 4.63
N ARG A 120 12.08 -3.71 4.44
CA ARG A 120 10.62 -3.61 4.55
C ARG A 120 10.00 -3.99 3.22
N CYS A 121 9.48 -5.20 3.11
CA CYS A 121 8.83 -5.70 1.91
C CYS A 121 7.32 -5.49 1.99
N GLY A 122 6.80 -4.58 1.17
CA GLY A 122 5.37 -4.30 1.06
C GLY A 122 4.77 -4.63 -0.31
N ASP A 123 5.59 -5.10 -1.25
CA ASP A 123 5.19 -5.51 -2.60
C ASP A 123 5.59 -6.97 -2.85
N ASP A 124 4.89 -7.66 -3.74
CA ASP A 124 5.28 -9.04 -4.13
C ASP A 124 6.59 -9.01 -4.94
N PRO A 125 7.68 -9.57 -4.41
CA PRO A 125 8.99 -9.56 -5.08
C PRO A 125 9.01 -10.38 -6.38
N LEU A 126 7.99 -11.20 -6.64
CA LEU A 126 7.90 -12.05 -7.82
C LEU A 126 7.09 -11.40 -8.96
N THR A 127 6.41 -10.28 -8.71
CA THR A 127 5.56 -9.62 -9.72
C THR A 127 6.35 -9.11 -10.92
N TYR A 128 7.54 -8.56 -10.70
CA TYR A 128 8.42 -8.07 -11.77
C TYR A 128 8.98 -9.18 -12.68
N ARG A 129 8.97 -10.43 -12.22
CA ARG A 129 9.55 -11.57 -12.94
C ARG A 129 8.70 -12.06 -14.09
N LYS A 130 7.45 -11.68 -14.18
CA LYS A 130 6.51 -12.16 -15.23
C LYS A 130 6.77 -11.54 -16.62
N LYS A 131 7.48 -10.39 -16.70
CA LYS A 131 7.57 -9.60 -17.97
C LYS A 131 8.73 -9.96 -18.92
N ASN A 132 9.80 -10.65 -18.50
CA ASN A 132 10.96 -10.91 -19.38
C ASN A 132 11.74 -12.18 -18.96
N LYS A 133 11.49 -13.31 -19.64
CA LYS A 133 11.98 -14.65 -19.25
C LYS A 133 13.51 -14.81 -19.15
N TRP A 134 14.29 -14.17 -20.00
CA TRP A 134 15.75 -14.36 -20.05
C TRP A 134 16.50 -13.55 -18.99
N PHE A 135 16.14 -12.28 -18.85
CA PHE A 135 16.71 -11.40 -17.80
C PHE A 135 16.31 -11.86 -16.39
N THR A 136 15.13 -12.49 -16.26
CA THR A 136 14.59 -13.01 -15.00
C THR A 136 15.38 -14.17 -14.41
N GLY A 137 16.04 -15.00 -15.25
CA GLY A 137 16.84 -16.14 -14.77
C GLY A 137 18.09 -15.69 -14.02
N ILE A 138 18.91 -14.85 -14.65
CA ILE A 138 20.15 -14.32 -14.05
C ILE A 138 19.83 -13.45 -12.83
N TYR A 139 18.86 -12.56 -12.96
CA TYR A 139 18.43 -11.71 -11.84
C TYR A 139 17.92 -12.55 -10.66
N SER A 140 17.16 -13.61 -10.91
CA SER A 140 16.68 -14.52 -9.87
C SER A 140 17.82 -15.19 -9.10
N ILE A 141 18.89 -15.57 -9.79
CA ILE A 141 20.08 -16.16 -9.16
C ILE A 141 20.80 -15.12 -8.29
N LEU A 142 21.03 -13.91 -8.84
CA LEU A 142 21.64 -12.80 -8.09
C LEU A 142 20.80 -12.42 -6.88
N TRP A 143 19.49 -12.32 -7.05
CA TRP A 143 18.54 -12.03 -5.98
C TRP A 143 18.65 -13.05 -4.85
N LYS A 144 18.48 -14.33 -5.15
CA LYS A 144 18.50 -15.42 -4.16
C LYS A 144 19.88 -15.58 -3.49
N LYS A 145 20.95 -15.63 -4.30
CA LYS A 145 22.27 -16.03 -3.82
C LYS A 145 23.07 -14.90 -3.22
N ILE A 146 22.78 -13.65 -3.59
CA ILE A 146 23.59 -12.50 -3.19
C ILE A 146 22.73 -11.49 -2.43
N ILE A 147 21.71 -10.89 -3.08
CA ILE A 147 20.97 -9.75 -2.53
C ILE A 147 20.22 -10.17 -1.24
N LEU A 148 19.40 -11.20 -1.30
CA LEU A 148 18.64 -11.67 -0.12
C LEU A 148 19.50 -12.13 1.03
N LYS A 149 20.70 -12.66 0.76
CA LYS A 149 21.64 -13.06 1.84
C LYS A 149 22.13 -11.87 2.66
N ARG A 150 22.19 -10.67 2.05
CA ARG A 150 22.62 -9.45 2.73
C ARG A 150 21.53 -8.86 3.62
N VAL A 151 20.27 -9.21 3.39
CA VAL A 151 19.18 -8.80 4.27
C VAL A 151 19.30 -9.51 5.62
N ASP A 152 19.44 -8.75 6.69
CA ASP A 152 19.57 -9.29 8.04
C ASP A 152 18.19 -9.48 8.68
N VAL A 153 17.27 -8.51 8.46
CA VAL A 153 15.91 -8.55 8.98
C VAL A 153 14.95 -8.28 7.83
N LEU A 154 13.99 -9.17 7.63
CA LEU A 154 12.85 -8.92 6.75
C LEU A 154 11.65 -8.45 7.59
N VAL A 155 11.08 -7.31 7.24
CA VAL A 155 9.80 -6.84 7.77
C VAL A 155 8.76 -6.92 6.66
N SER A 156 7.78 -7.80 6.81
CA SER A 156 6.68 -7.99 5.87
C SER A 156 5.40 -7.36 6.42
N ASN A 157 4.61 -6.76 5.53
CA ASN A 157 3.33 -6.15 5.92
C ASN A 157 2.12 -7.10 5.82
N ALA A 158 2.36 -8.36 5.42
CA ALA A 158 1.37 -9.42 5.30
C ALA A 158 2.04 -10.80 5.38
N LEU A 159 1.32 -11.83 5.84
CA LEU A 159 1.76 -13.23 5.75
C LEU A 159 1.93 -13.68 4.28
N TYR A 160 1.07 -13.16 3.40
CA TYR A 160 1.20 -13.33 1.96
C TYR A 160 2.61 -12.95 1.49
N ILE A 161 3.13 -11.79 1.90
CA ILE A 161 4.48 -11.34 1.54
C ILE A 161 5.55 -12.22 2.16
N GLN A 162 5.40 -12.66 3.40
CA GLN A 162 6.36 -13.60 3.99
C GLN A 162 6.47 -14.90 3.18
N ARG A 163 5.32 -15.47 2.77
CA ARG A 163 5.28 -16.66 1.90
C ARG A 163 5.97 -16.40 0.56
N ARG A 164 5.62 -15.29 -0.11
CA ARG A 164 6.24 -14.90 -1.40
C ARG A 164 7.75 -14.66 -1.28
N MET A 165 8.21 -14.08 -0.18
CA MET A 165 9.63 -13.90 0.10
C MET A 165 10.35 -15.23 0.31
N LYS A 166 9.75 -16.18 1.03
CA LYS A 166 10.26 -17.54 1.20
C LYS A 166 10.37 -18.25 -0.16
N ASP A 167 9.34 -18.18 -0.98
CA ASP A 167 9.33 -18.74 -2.35
C ASP A 167 10.40 -18.07 -3.24
N SER A 168 10.67 -16.79 -3.00
CA SER A 168 11.73 -16.05 -3.69
C SER A 168 13.14 -16.42 -3.22
N GLY A 169 13.29 -17.27 -2.21
CA GLY A 169 14.54 -17.78 -1.67
C GLY A 169 15.03 -17.09 -0.41
N ARG A 170 14.18 -16.36 0.31
CA ARG A 170 14.50 -15.84 1.65
C ARG A 170 14.65 -17.00 2.63
N ILE A 171 15.75 -16.99 3.37
CA ILE A 171 15.96 -17.83 4.54
C ILE A 171 15.88 -16.91 5.75
N ASP A 172 14.95 -17.20 6.66
CA ASP A 172 14.80 -16.46 7.91
C ASP A 172 16.05 -16.70 8.79
N LYS A 173 16.61 -15.61 9.30
CA LYS A 173 17.75 -15.62 10.23
C LYS A 173 17.29 -15.52 11.70
N GLY A 174 16.04 -15.83 11.98
CA GLY A 174 15.45 -15.75 13.32
C GLY A 174 15.05 -14.33 13.76
N ARG A 175 15.09 -13.35 12.84
CA ARG A 175 14.78 -11.95 13.12
C ARG A 175 13.69 -11.36 12.21
N ASP A 176 13.14 -12.16 11.28
CA ASP A 176 12.10 -11.70 10.36
C ASP A 176 10.81 -11.39 11.12
N GLN A 177 10.15 -10.27 10.77
CA GLN A 177 8.99 -9.75 11.49
C GLN A 177 7.79 -9.59 10.54
N LEU A 178 6.60 -9.87 11.09
CA LEU A 178 5.32 -9.48 10.48
C LEU A 178 4.82 -8.23 11.19
N ILE A 179 4.69 -7.14 10.44
CA ILE A 179 4.18 -5.86 10.95
C ILE A 179 3.13 -5.36 9.97
N TYR A 180 1.86 -5.61 10.26
CA TYR A 180 0.74 -5.08 9.49
C TYR A 180 0.73 -3.55 9.55
N ASN A 181 0.25 -2.92 8.47
CA ASN A 181 -0.03 -1.50 8.51
C ASN A 181 -1.23 -1.24 9.44
N PHE A 182 -1.18 -0.13 10.16
CA PHE A 182 -2.30 0.32 10.99
C PHE A 182 -3.15 1.36 10.24
N PRO A 183 -4.44 1.54 10.59
CA PRO A 183 -5.23 2.64 10.06
C PRO A 183 -4.67 3.98 10.57
N PRO A 184 -4.48 4.98 9.69
CA PRO A 184 -3.92 6.26 10.10
C PRO A 184 -4.79 6.94 11.16
N ILE A 185 -4.16 7.36 12.28
CA ILE A 185 -4.83 8.14 13.33
C ILE A 185 -5.04 9.54 12.79
N ARG A 186 -6.26 9.89 12.46
CA ARG A 186 -6.59 11.23 11.98
C ARG A 186 -7.05 12.09 13.15
N LYS A 187 -6.22 13.07 13.51
CA LYS A 187 -6.58 14.15 14.43
C LYS A 187 -7.53 15.12 13.68
N ASN A 188 -8.58 15.61 14.32
CA ASN A 188 -9.55 16.58 13.77
C ASN A 188 -10.48 16.03 12.65
N ILE A 189 -11.19 14.95 12.94
CA ILE A 189 -12.26 14.45 12.06
C ILE A 189 -13.42 15.44 12.13
N LYS A 190 -13.63 16.23 11.07
CA LYS A 190 -14.87 17.00 10.89
C LYS A 190 -16.03 16.04 10.71
N ASP A 191 -17.18 16.32 11.31
CA ASP A 191 -18.39 15.49 11.16
C ASP A 191 -19.13 15.76 9.85
N ASN A 192 -18.38 15.92 8.76
CA ASN A 192 -18.93 16.15 7.46
C ASN A 192 -19.25 14.81 6.76
N VAL A 193 -20.39 14.79 6.09
CA VAL A 193 -20.78 13.73 5.15
C VAL A 193 -20.80 14.35 3.75
N LEU A 194 -20.30 13.62 2.77
CA LEU A 194 -20.31 14.11 1.39
C LEU A 194 -21.75 14.14 0.87
N LYS A 195 -22.12 15.25 0.22
CA LYS A 195 -23.42 15.36 -0.44
C LYS A 195 -23.41 14.51 -1.70
N ILE A 196 -24.20 13.45 -1.70
CA ILE A 196 -24.37 12.54 -2.84
C ILE A 196 -25.86 12.29 -3.11
N ASN A 197 -26.17 11.87 -4.30
CA ASN A 197 -27.51 11.36 -4.61
C ASN A 197 -27.63 9.94 -4.03
N LYS A 198 -28.19 9.82 -2.82
CA LYS A 198 -28.29 8.55 -2.07
C LYS A 198 -29.55 7.77 -2.47
N ASN A 199 -29.34 6.54 -2.94
CA ASN A 199 -30.40 5.59 -3.24
C ASN A 199 -30.04 4.21 -2.66
N GLY A 200 -30.60 3.86 -1.52
CA GLY A 200 -30.30 2.60 -0.82
C GLY A 200 -28.91 2.57 -0.14
N ILE A 201 -28.29 1.41 -0.12
CA ILE A 201 -26.95 1.20 0.43
C ILE A 201 -25.89 1.97 -0.39
N VAL A 202 -24.99 2.67 0.29
CA VAL A 202 -23.87 3.39 -0.32
C VAL A 202 -22.62 2.53 -0.27
N PHE A 203 -22.22 2.00 -1.40
CA PHE A 203 -20.92 1.37 -1.56
C PHE A 203 -19.85 2.42 -1.82
N GLY A 204 -18.64 2.22 -1.31
CA GLY A 204 -17.53 3.14 -1.49
C GLY A 204 -16.31 2.47 -2.09
N PHE A 205 -15.68 3.13 -3.06
CA PHE A 205 -14.35 2.78 -3.55
C PHE A 205 -13.42 3.98 -3.33
N ILE A 206 -12.25 3.76 -2.75
CA ILE A 206 -11.21 4.77 -2.59
C ILE A 206 -9.85 4.22 -2.99
N GLY A 207 -9.20 4.86 -3.98
CA GLY A 207 -7.90 4.42 -4.47
C GLY A 207 -7.52 5.04 -5.82
N ARG A 208 -6.41 4.55 -6.39
CA ARG A 208 -6.04 4.90 -7.77
C ARG A 208 -7.07 4.31 -8.73
N ILE A 209 -7.49 5.11 -9.71
CA ILE A 209 -8.40 4.65 -10.77
C ILE A 209 -7.53 4.05 -11.89
N VAL A 210 -7.23 2.76 -11.73
CA VAL A 210 -6.42 1.95 -12.67
C VAL A 210 -7.00 0.54 -12.77
N PRO A 211 -6.79 -0.18 -13.87
CA PRO A 211 -7.42 -1.49 -14.11
C PRO A 211 -7.24 -2.48 -12.97
N GLU A 212 -6.03 -2.53 -12.38
CA GLU A 212 -5.71 -3.49 -11.32
C GLU A 212 -6.54 -3.33 -10.05
N LYS A 213 -7.21 -2.17 -9.87
CA LYS A 213 -8.06 -1.88 -8.71
C LYS A 213 -9.51 -2.31 -8.87
N GLY A 214 -9.91 -2.81 -10.04
CA GLY A 214 -11.20 -3.47 -10.26
C GLY A 214 -12.43 -2.54 -10.24
N VAL A 215 -12.27 -1.25 -10.58
CA VAL A 215 -13.41 -0.32 -10.65
C VAL A 215 -14.37 -0.70 -11.76
N LYS A 216 -13.87 -1.27 -12.87
CA LYS A 216 -14.68 -1.79 -13.96
C LYS A 216 -15.58 -2.93 -13.46
N GLU A 217 -15.02 -3.91 -12.79
CA GLU A 217 -15.74 -5.04 -12.21
C GLU A 217 -16.82 -4.58 -11.23
N LEU A 218 -16.54 -3.52 -10.47
CA LEU A 218 -17.51 -2.93 -9.55
C LEU A 218 -18.69 -2.27 -10.29
N LEU A 219 -18.45 -1.55 -11.37
CA LEU A 219 -19.50 -0.94 -12.20
C LEU A 219 -20.34 -2.00 -12.94
N GLU A 220 -19.69 -3.07 -13.42
CA GLU A 220 -20.39 -4.19 -14.06
C GLU A 220 -21.26 -4.94 -13.04
N ALA A 221 -20.78 -5.14 -11.81
CA ALA A 221 -21.58 -5.72 -10.72
C ALA A 221 -22.80 -4.83 -10.38
N MET A 222 -22.64 -3.52 -10.36
CA MET A 222 -23.75 -2.58 -10.18
C MET A 222 -24.77 -2.67 -11.32
N SER A 223 -24.33 -2.91 -12.54
CA SER A 223 -25.23 -3.05 -13.69
C SER A 223 -26.15 -4.26 -13.50
N ILE A 224 -25.62 -5.40 -13.03
CA ILE A 224 -26.39 -6.61 -12.69
C ILE A 224 -27.44 -6.28 -11.60
N LEU A 225 -26.99 -5.60 -10.53
CA LEU A 225 -27.88 -5.23 -9.42
C LEU A 225 -29.02 -4.29 -9.87
N LYS A 226 -28.72 -3.35 -10.75
CA LYS A 226 -29.73 -2.42 -11.28
C LYS A 226 -30.77 -3.14 -12.13
N VAL A 227 -30.35 -4.04 -13.01
CA VAL A 227 -31.28 -4.88 -13.81
C VAL A 227 -32.19 -5.69 -12.88
N ASN A 228 -31.68 -6.16 -11.75
CA ASN A 228 -32.44 -6.88 -10.72
C ASN A 228 -33.27 -5.94 -9.80
N GLY A 229 -33.41 -4.66 -10.12
CA GLY A 229 -34.24 -3.69 -9.38
C GLY A 229 -33.70 -3.31 -8.00
N LYS A 230 -32.43 -3.61 -7.69
CA LYS A 230 -31.80 -3.26 -6.40
C LYS A 230 -31.52 -1.76 -6.30
N LYS A 231 -31.75 -1.20 -5.11
CA LYS A 231 -31.46 0.21 -4.80
C LYS A 231 -30.08 0.33 -4.16
N MET A 232 -29.16 1.04 -4.79
CA MET A 232 -27.80 1.26 -4.30
C MET A 232 -27.20 2.54 -4.89
N SER A 233 -26.18 3.05 -4.22
CA SER A 233 -25.31 4.12 -4.72
C SER A 233 -23.86 3.68 -4.64
N LEU A 234 -23.00 4.21 -5.52
CA LEU A 234 -21.56 4.03 -5.48
C LEU A 234 -20.87 5.38 -5.39
N LEU A 235 -19.97 5.52 -4.44
CA LEU A 235 -19.11 6.66 -4.26
C LEU A 235 -17.67 6.27 -4.63
N ILE A 236 -17.10 6.92 -5.65
CA ILE A 236 -15.75 6.67 -6.14
C ILE A 236 -14.85 7.85 -5.82
N ALA A 237 -13.86 7.64 -4.97
CA ALA A 237 -12.81 8.60 -4.63
C ALA A 237 -11.46 8.18 -5.22
N GLY A 238 -10.92 8.99 -6.11
CA GLY A 238 -9.66 8.77 -6.80
C GLY A 238 -9.47 9.79 -7.91
N ASP A 239 -8.23 9.96 -8.36
CA ASP A 239 -7.93 10.84 -9.47
C ASP A 239 -8.12 10.10 -10.82
N PRO A 240 -9.11 10.49 -11.65
CA PRO A 240 -9.33 9.85 -12.95
C PRO A 240 -8.22 10.17 -13.97
N LEU A 241 -7.39 11.19 -13.71
CA LEU A 241 -6.28 11.56 -14.60
C LEU A 241 -5.04 10.64 -14.45
N VAL A 242 -5.03 9.75 -13.47
CA VAL A 242 -3.95 8.75 -13.31
C VAL A 242 -3.88 7.82 -14.53
N ASP A 243 -5.04 7.40 -15.04
CA ASP A 243 -5.20 6.67 -16.30
C ASP A 243 -6.47 7.18 -17.01
N LYS A 244 -6.29 8.19 -17.86
CA LYS A 244 -7.41 8.83 -18.56
C LYS A 244 -8.16 7.86 -19.48
N SER A 245 -7.44 6.98 -20.18
CA SER A 245 -8.07 6.01 -21.09
C SER A 245 -8.99 5.06 -20.33
N TYR A 246 -8.52 4.57 -19.18
CA TYR A 246 -9.34 3.73 -18.31
C TYR A 246 -10.53 4.48 -17.70
N ALA A 247 -10.34 5.73 -17.28
CA ALA A 247 -11.44 6.56 -16.80
C ALA A 247 -12.52 6.78 -17.89
N ASP A 248 -12.13 7.03 -19.13
CA ASP A 248 -13.05 7.18 -20.26
C ASP A 248 -13.84 5.87 -20.53
N GLU A 249 -13.19 4.70 -20.38
CA GLU A 249 -13.88 3.39 -20.41
C GLU A 249 -14.93 3.30 -19.30
N LEU A 250 -14.59 3.66 -18.06
CA LEU A 250 -15.52 3.62 -16.92
C LEU A 250 -16.73 4.53 -17.14
N TYR A 251 -16.55 5.75 -17.65
CA TYR A 251 -17.65 6.65 -17.99
C TYR A 251 -18.56 6.08 -19.08
N SER A 252 -17.98 5.37 -20.05
CA SER A 252 -18.75 4.67 -21.08
C SER A 252 -19.61 3.55 -20.50
N ILE A 253 -19.07 2.76 -19.57
CA ILE A 253 -19.83 1.70 -18.86
C ILE A 253 -20.99 2.31 -18.07
N ILE A 254 -20.77 3.42 -17.36
CA ILE A 254 -21.81 4.11 -16.59
C ILE A 254 -22.94 4.54 -17.51
N LYS A 255 -22.62 5.18 -18.64
CA LYS A 255 -23.60 5.67 -19.61
C LYS A 255 -24.38 4.53 -20.25
N ASN A 256 -23.67 3.49 -20.74
CA ASN A 256 -24.29 2.37 -21.44
C ASN A 256 -25.24 1.55 -20.57
N ASN A 257 -25.02 1.54 -19.24
CA ASN A 257 -25.83 0.83 -18.26
C ASN A 257 -26.79 1.77 -17.47
N ASN A 258 -26.92 3.03 -17.90
CA ASN A 258 -27.76 4.06 -17.27
C ASN A 258 -27.47 4.25 -15.76
N LEU A 259 -26.20 4.14 -15.32
CA LEU A 259 -25.78 4.20 -13.91
C LEU A 259 -25.52 5.64 -13.42
N GLU A 260 -25.76 6.69 -14.21
CA GLU A 260 -25.40 8.09 -13.92
C GLU A 260 -26.02 8.60 -12.60
N GLN A 261 -27.22 8.11 -12.27
CA GLN A 261 -27.89 8.49 -11.02
C GLN A 261 -27.42 7.66 -9.79
N ASN A 262 -26.67 6.60 -10.05
CA ASN A 262 -26.21 5.68 -9.00
C ASN A 262 -24.73 5.86 -8.63
N VAL A 263 -23.91 6.42 -9.54
CA VAL A 263 -22.45 6.54 -9.39
C VAL A 263 -22.03 7.98 -9.21
N ASN A 264 -21.28 8.25 -8.15
CA ASN A 264 -20.78 9.57 -7.81
C ASN A 264 -19.24 9.55 -7.80
N PHE A 265 -18.60 10.20 -8.77
CA PHE A 265 -17.16 10.45 -8.75
C PHE A 265 -16.87 11.74 -7.98
N VAL A 266 -16.06 11.66 -6.92
CA VAL A 266 -15.69 12.82 -6.09
C VAL A 266 -14.24 13.26 -6.30
N GLY A 267 -13.53 12.62 -7.23
CA GLY A 267 -12.15 12.95 -7.53
C GLY A 267 -11.20 12.62 -6.39
N LYS A 268 -10.02 13.24 -6.41
CA LYS A 268 -9.05 13.11 -5.32
C LYS A 268 -9.55 13.89 -4.10
N ILE A 269 -9.71 13.21 -2.98
CA ILE A 269 -10.19 13.79 -1.73
C ILE A 269 -9.06 13.93 -0.69
N ASN A 270 -9.11 14.99 0.12
CA ASN A 270 -8.22 15.20 1.27
C ASN A 270 -8.91 14.77 2.57
N ASP A 271 -10.22 14.96 2.66
CA ASP A 271 -11.03 14.53 3.81
C ASP A 271 -11.56 13.11 3.59
N VAL A 272 -10.71 12.14 3.89
CA VAL A 272 -11.03 10.71 3.78
C VAL A 272 -12.06 10.28 4.83
N ALA A 273 -12.14 11.00 5.98
CA ALA A 273 -13.11 10.72 7.01
C ALA A 273 -14.55 10.93 6.50
N SER A 274 -14.81 12.03 5.79
CA SER A 274 -16.11 12.29 5.17
C SER A 274 -16.49 11.20 4.16
N PHE A 275 -15.53 10.62 3.42
CA PHE A 275 -15.79 9.50 2.54
C PHE A 275 -16.30 8.27 3.30
N TYR A 276 -15.53 7.79 4.31
CA TYR A 276 -15.93 6.62 5.07
C TYR A 276 -17.25 6.81 5.82
N LYS A 277 -17.52 8.02 6.35
CA LYS A 277 -18.80 8.35 7.01
C LYS A 277 -19.97 8.32 6.03
N THR A 278 -19.76 8.67 4.77
CA THR A 278 -20.80 8.66 3.74
C THR A 278 -21.13 7.24 3.27
N CYS A 279 -20.14 6.34 3.24
CA CYS A 279 -20.31 4.97 2.76
C CYS A 279 -20.88 4.06 3.86
N ASP A 280 -21.63 3.05 3.44
CA ASP A 280 -22.13 1.96 4.29
C ASP A 280 -21.18 0.76 4.23
N VAL A 281 -20.69 0.39 3.03
CA VAL A 281 -19.79 -0.74 2.77
C VAL A 281 -18.66 -0.30 1.86
N ILE A 282 -17.44 -0.74 2.11
CA ILE A 282 -16.27 -0.40 1.29
C ILE A 282 -15.94 -1.57 0.35
N CYS A 283 -15.88 -1.29 -0.95
CA CYS A 283 -15.48 -2.26 -1.96
C CYS A 283 -13.99 -2.09 -2.32
N ILE A 284 -13.24 -3.17 -2.23
CA ILE A 284 -11.82 -3.23 -2.59
C ILE A 284 -11.65 -4.40 -3.57
N PRO A 285 -12.18 -4.25 -4.79
CA PRO A 285 -12.26 -5.34 -5.78
C PRO A 285 -10.95 -5.46 -6.58
N SER A 286 -9.79 -5.35 -5.92
CA SER A 286 -8.49 -5.45 -6.60
C SER A 286 -8.34 -6.80 -7.29
N ILE A 287 -8.12 -6.79 -8.60
CA ILE A 287 -7.98 -7.99 -9.44
C ILE A 287 -6.56 -8.56 -9.45
N TYR A 288 -5.62 -7.85 -8.83
CA TYR A 288 -4.26 -8.35 -8.63
C TYR A 288 -4.04 -8.74 -7.15
N GLU A 289 -3.05 -9.57 -6.91
CA GLU A 289 -2.67 -10.05 -5.58
C GLU A 289 -2.11 -8.89 -4.73
N GLU A 290 -2.98 -8.05 -4.19
CA GLU A 290 -2.60 -6.91 -3.36
C GLU A 290 -2.00 -7.38 -2.04
N PRO A 291 -0.77 -6.98 -1.70
CA PRO A 291 -0.11 -7.45 -0.48
C PRO A 291 -0.89 -7.08 0.78
N MET A 292 -1.26 -5.81 0.90
CA MET A 292 -2.02 -5.27 2.02
C MET A 292 -2.65 -3.94 1.61
N ALA A 293 -3.95 -3.91 1.43
CA ALA A 293 -4.66 -2.68 1.15
C ALA A 293 -4.89 -1.89 2.45
N ASN A 294 -4.26 -0.71 2.60
CA ASN A 294 -4.48 0.18 3.74
C ASN A 294 -5.97 0.52 3.91
N VAL A 295 -6.70 0.59 2.81
CA VAL A 295 -8.16 0.84 2.78
C VAL A 295 -8.93 -0.15 3.65
N VAL A 296 -8.49 -1.42 3.76
CA VAL A 296 -9.13 -2.40 4.65
C VAL A 296 -8.98 -2.00 6.12
N ALA A 297 -7.78 -1.64 6.55
CA ALA A 297 -7.54 -1.18 7.92
C ALA A 297 -8.26 0.14 8.21
N GLU A 298 -8.25 1.05 7.24
CA GLU A 298 -8.97 2.33 7.34
C GLU A 298 -10.48 2.11 7.47
N SER A 299 -11.11 1.28 6.63
CA SER A 299 -12.56 1.01 6.71
C SER A 299 -12.97 0.43 8.06
N LYS A 300 -12.17 -0.50 8.60
CA LYS A 300 -12.38 -1.05 9.94
C LYS A 300 -12.40 0.03 11.02
N SER A 301 -11.51 1.04 10.94
CA SER A 301 -11.44 2.14 11.91
C SER A 301 -12.68 3.07 11.86
N TYR A 302 -13.43 3.02 10.76
CA TYR A 302 -14.71 3.72 10.60
C TYR A 302 -15.93 2.81 10.75
N HIS A 303 -15.79 1.63 11.34
CA HIS A 303 -16.87 0.63 11.50
C HIS A 303 -17.55 0.28 10.17
N LYS A 304 -16.74 0.14 9.09
CA LYS A 304 -17.27 -0.23 7.77
C LYS A 304 -16.80 -1.62 7.39
N PRO A 305 -17.74 -2.53 7.06
CA PRO A 305 -17.38 -3.83 6.50
C PRO A 305 -16.82 -3.64 5.08
N CYS A 306 -15.96 -4.57 4.66
CA CYS A 306 -15.38 -4.56 3.32
C CYS A 306 -15.92 -5.70 2.47
N ILE A 307 -16.02 -5.45 1.15
CA ILE A 307 -16.08 -6.53 0.14
C ILE A 307 -14.72 -6.59 -0.54
N ILE A 308 -14.09 -7.73 -0.53
CA ILE A 308 -12.78 -7.98 -1.15
C ILE A 308 -12.83 -9.23 -2.03
N PHE A 309 -11.94 -9.31 -3.01
CA PHE A 309 -11.59 -10.60 -3.63
C PHE A 309 -10.60 -11.36 -2.75
N ASN A 310 -10.64 -12.70 -2.80
CA ASN A 310 -9.70 -13.58 -2.11
C ASN A 310 -8.32 -13.55 -2.79
N GLN A 311 -7.66 -12.38 -2.74
CA GLN A 311 -6.40 -12.10 -3.44
C GLN A 311 -5.38 -11.50 -2.47
N GLY A 312 -4.11 -11.95 -2.60
CA GLY A 312 -3.00 -11.40 -1.84
C GLY A 312 -3.12 -11.53 -0.34
N GLY A 313 -2.87 -10.46 0.41
CA GLY A 313 -2.91 -10.42 1.87
C GLY A 313 -4.21 -9.89 2.48
N MET A 314 -5.17 -9.42 1.68
CA MET A 314 -6.41 -8.85 2.20
C MET A 314 -7.25 -9.86 3.02
N PRO A 315 -7.36 -11.16 2.62
CA PRO A 315 -8.10 -12.16 3.40
C PRO A 315 -7.49 -12.47 4.78
N GLU A 316 -6.26 -12.04 5.04
CA GLU A 316 -5.64 -12.19 6.36
C GLU A 316 -6.33 -11.34 7.43
N ILE A 317 -6.93 -10.22 7.01
CA ILE A 317 -7.53 -9.24 7.92
C ILE A 317 -9.03 -9.03 7.69
N VAL A 318 -9.64 -9.67 6.68
CA VAL A 318 -11.09 -9.69 6.47
C VAL A 318 -11.59 -11.12 6.68
N LYS A 319 -12.43 -11.33 7.69
CA LYS A 319 -13.07 -12.62 7.96
C LYS A 319 -14.44 -12.64 7.29
N ASP A 320 -14.63 -13.59 6.36
CA ASP A 320 -15.86 -13.71 5.57
C ASP A 320 -17.11 -13.79 6.45
N LYS A 321 -18.13 -13.01 6.09
CA LYS A 321 -19.44 -12.90 6.79
C LYS A 321 -19.35 -12.47 8.27
N VAL A 322 -18.16 -12.03 8.73
CA VAL A 322 -17.96 -11.58 10.11
C VAL A 322 -17.48 -10.13 10.13
N THR A 323 -16.44 -9.79 9.36
CA THR A 323 -15.89 -8.43 9.30
C THR A 323 -15.99 -7.83 7.89
N GLY A 324 -16.70 -8.50 7.00
CA GLY A 324 -16.86 -8.16 5.60
C GLY A 324 -17.20 -9.41 4.79
N MET A 325 -17.16 -9.28 3.47
CA MET A 325 -17.39 -10.38 2.52
C MET A 325 -16.11 -10.66 1.73
N VAL A 326 -15.75 -11.94 1.62
CA VAL A 326 -14.62 -12.42 0.82
C VAL A 326 -15.17 -13.19 -0.38
N VAL A 327 -15.04 -12.62 -1.56
CA VAL A 327 -15.43 -13.25 -2.82
C VAL A 327 -14.29 -14.16 -3.27
N ASN A 328 -14.54 -15.47 -3.34
CA ASN A 328 -13.49 -16.48 -3.54
C ASN A 328 -12.78 -16.36 -4.88
N GLU A 329 -13.48 -15.96 -5.93
CA GLU A 329 -12.94 -15.79 -7.27
C GLU A 329 -13.07 -14.34 -7.74
N VAL A 330 -12.15 -13.88 -8.56
CA VAL A 330 -12.25 -12.57 -9.21
C VAL A 330 -13.36 -12.68 -10.27
N SER A 331 -14.57 -12.31 -9.88
CA SER A 331 -15.75 -12.37 -10.75
C SER A 331 -16.74 -11.24 -10.47
N VAL A 332 -17.30 -10.70 -11.53
CA VAL A 332 -18.34 -9.66 -11.47
C VAL A 332 -19.59 -10.19 -10.77
N GLU A 333 -19.98 -11.42 -11.07
CA GLU A 333 -21.14 -12.07 -10.46
C GLU A 333 -20.93 -12.27 -8.95
N GLY A 334 -19.77 -12.79 -8.53
CA GLY A 334 -19.43 -12.93 -7.12
C GLY A 334 -19.45 -11.60 -6.36
N LEU A 335 -18.94 -10.54 -6.99
CA LEU A 335 -18.98 -9.18 -6.43
C LEU A 335 -20.42 -8.67 -6.33
N SER A 336 -21.23 -8.86 -7.38
CA SER A 336 -22.66 -8.51 -7.39
C SER A 336 -23.43 -9.22 -6.28
N ASN A 337 -23.18 -10.52 -6.08
CA ASN A 337 -23.82 -11.32 -5.02
C ASN A 337 -23.43 -10.82 -3.61
N ALA A 338 -22.14 -10.46 -3.40
CA ALA A 338 -21.68 -9.91 -2.13
C ALA A 338 -22.30 -8.51 -1.85
N MET A 339 -22.47 -7.67 -2.88
CA MET A 339 -23.18 -6.40 -2.76
C MET A 339 -24.68 -6.61 -2.49
N ALA A 340 -25.33 -7.54 -3.21
CA ALA A 340 -26.73 -7.89 -3.01
C ALA A 340 -26.99 -8.33 -1.57
N TYR A 341 -26.08 -9.11 -0.98
CA TYR A 341 -26.20 -9.55 0.41
C TYR A 341 -26.41 -8.39 1.38
N TYR A 342 -25.65 -7.30 1.27
CA TYR A 342 -25.80 -6.13 2.14
C TYR A 342 -27.08 -5.32 1.82
N ILE A 343 -27.49 -5.28 0.55
CA ILE A 343 -28.73 -4.61 0.16
C ILE A 343 -29.93 -5.33 0.77
N ASP A 344 -29.92 -6.66 0.74
CA ASP A 344 -31.00 -7.50 1.26
C ASP A 344 -30.95 -7.66 2.78
N ASN A 345 -29.79 -7.44 3.41
CA ASN A 345 -29.55 -7.59 4.84
C ASN A 345 -28.89 -6.33 5.44
N PRO A 346 -29.55 -5.16 5.46
CA PRO A 346 -28.91 -3.90 5.87
C PRO A 346 -28.42 -3.91 7.32
N ASN A 347 -28.99 -4.72 8.20
CA ASN A 347 -28.53 -4.88 9.60
C ASN A 347 -27.13 -5.51 9.68
N GLU A 348 -26.72 -6.30 8.70
CA GLU A 348 -25.38 -6.90 8.65
C GLU A 348 -24.29 -5.84 8.40
N VAL A 349 -24.62 -4.70 7.81
CA VAL A 349 -23.68 -3.57 7.65
C VAL A 349 -23.18 -3.11 9.01
N LEU A 350 -24.10 -2.83 9.93
CA LEU A 350 -23.76 -2.36 11.29
C LEU A 350 -23.05 -3.44 12.09
N LYS A 351 -23.59 -4.67 12.06
CA LYS A 351 -23.04 -5.81 12.81
C LYS A 351 -21.60 -6.14 12.37
N GLN A 352 -21.39 -6.32 11.06
CA GLN A 352 -20.06 -6.63 10.53
C GLN A 352 -19.11 -5.45 10.61
N GLY A 353 -19.60 -4.22 10.54
CA GLY A 353 -18.83 -3.02 10.77
C GLY A 353 -18.28 -2.93 12.20
N GLU A 354 -19.10 -3.26 13.20
CA GLU A 354 -18.67 -3.32 14.60
C GLU A 354 -17.63 -4.43 14.82
N GLU A 355 -17.88 -5.64 14.30
CA GLU A 355 -16.91 -6.73 14.36
C GLU A 355 -15.59 -6.38 13.62
N ALA A 356 -15.68 -5.63 12.52
CA ALA A 356 -14.50 -5.14 11.81
C ALA A 356 -13.67 -4.21 12.70
N PHE A 357 -14.31 -3.27 13.38
CA PHE A 357 -13.63 -2.37 14.33
C PHE A 357 -13.00 -3.12 15.50
N LEU A 358 -13.76 -4.01 16.16
CA LEU A 358 -13.25 -4.81 17.27
C LEU A 358 -12.08 -5.73 16.86
N SER A 359 -12.04 -6.13 15.59
CA SER A 359 -10.96 -6.97 15.05
C SER A 359 -9.62 -6.23 14.94
N ILE A 360 -9.58 -4.89 14.93
CA ILE A 360 -8.34 -4.10 14.87
C ILE A 360 -7.40 -4.54 15.99
N LYS A 361 -7.90 -4.57 17.22
CA LYS A 361 -7.13 -4.93 18.40
C LYS A 361 -6.76 -6.42 18.40
N LYS A 362 -7.71 -7.30 18.03
CA LYS A 362 -7.51 -8.76 17.95
C LYS A 362 -6.42 -9.14 16.91
N LEU A 363 -6.30 -8.39 15.83
CA LEU A 363 -5.34 -8.61 14.74
C LEU A 363 -4.04 -7.78 14.89
N ASN A 364 -3.90 -7.05 15.99
CA ASN A 364 -2.74 -6.18 16.23
C ASN A 364 -2.54 -5.13 15.11
N LEU A 365 -3.64 -4.56 14.63
CA LEU A 365 -3.65 -3.49 13.62
C LEU A 365 -3.68 -2.10 14.26
N ASP A 366 -3.53 -1.98 15.58
CA ASP A 366 -3.52 -0.71 16.30
C ASP A 366 -2.13 -0.06 16.31
N TYR A 367 -2.12 1.27 16.53
CA TYR A 367 -0.90 2.07 16.53
C TYR A 367 0.10 1.65 17.59
N SER A 368 -0.36 1.31 18.80
CA SER A 368 0.53 0.94 19.90
C SER A 368 1.30 -0.34 19.60
N HIS A 369 0.62 -1.33 19.00
CA HIS A 369 1.28 -2.56 18.57
C HIS A 369 2.27 -2.30 17.41
N PHE A 370 1.86 -1.47 16.45
CA PHE A 370 2.73 -1.08 15.33
C PHE A 370 4.02 -0.41 15.83
N VAL A 371 3.91 0.55 16.75
CA VAL A 371 5.07 1.21 17.38
C VAL A 371 5.95 0.19 18.11
N ALA A 372 5.36 -0.64 18.98
CA ALA A 372 6.11 -1.63 19.74
C ALA A 372 6.88 -2.61 18.83
N LYS A 373 6.24 -3.08 17.76
CA LYS A 373 6.87 -3.97 16.77
C LYS A 373 8.02 -3.28 16.04
N TRP A 374 7.82 -2.04 15.56
CA TRP A 374 8.90 -1.32 14.89
C TRP A 374 10.08 -1.04 15.81
N LEU A 375 9.84 -0.69 17.07
CA LEU A 375 10.91 -0.50 18.05
C LEU A 375 11.67 -1.81 18.33
N SER A 376 10.98 -2.96 18.30
CA SER A 376 11.63 -4.27 18.49
C SER A 376 12.54 -4.68 17.34
N VAL A 377 12.31 -4.16 16.11
CA VAL A 377 13.20 -4.37 14.96
C VAL A 377 14.58 -3.73 15.19
N PHE A 378 14.62 -2.59 15.89
CA PHE A 378 15.81 -1.76 16.13
C PHE A 378 16.23 -1.81 17.59
N GLN A 379 16.45 -3.01 18.12
CA GLN A 379 16.97 -3.18 19.48
C GLN A 379 18.50 -3.13 19.45
N GLU A 380 19.09 -2.59 20.54
CA GLU A 380 20.53 -2.72 20.79
C GLU A 380 20.81 -4.19 21.13
N ASN A 381 21.78 -4.78 20.44
CA ASN A 381 22.27 -6.13 20.76
C ASN A 381 23.10 -6.09 22.04
#